data_6b1700b57bb1ae1137342003e51d3d5c
#
_entry.id   6b1700b57bb1ae1137342003e51d3d5c
#
_cell.length_a   1.000
_cell.length_b   1.000
_cell.length_c   1.000
_cell.angle_alpha   90.00
_cell.angle_beta   90.00
_cell.angle_gamma   90.00
#
_symmetry.space_group_name_H-M   'P 1'
#
loop_
_entity.id
_entity.type
_entity.pdbx_description
1 polymer ?
#
loop_
_entity_poly.entity_id
_entity_poly.type
_entity_poly.pdbx_seq_one_letter_code
_entity_poly.pdbx_strand_id
1 'polypeptide(L)'
;MTKPISWSYSSIKLYDQCPKKYYHLRVLKDVKEPPTEAIVYGKQFHEAAELYIRDGTPIPPQFAFAKNALDNLKQLEGEKYCELEMGLTENLEPCDFKDPNVWWRGVADLAIINGTKGRCLDYKTGKSAKYADTDQLELMALAMFKYFPQLTEVQGALFFVISKNFIKDSYKADKQDKMWAKWLAEYNRMKMSYVNNVWNPRPSGLCKKHCLVMECPHNGRN
;
A
#
# COMPACT_ATOMS: atom_id res chain seq x y z
N MET A 1 14.77 10.40 -22.53
CA MET A 1 14.30 9.18 -21.86
C MET A 1 12.83 9.35 -21.58
N THR A 2 11.99 8.37 -21.91
CA THR A 2 10.56 8.40 -21.55
C THR A 2 10.42 8.26 -20.04
N LYS A 3 9.55 9.10 -19.45
CA LYS A 3 9.27 9.04 -18.00
C LYS A 3 8.81 7.62 -17.61
N PRO A 4 9.34 7.04 -16.51
CA PRO A 4 8.91 5.72 -16.06
C PRO A 4 7.42 5.72 -15.68
N ILE A 5 6.75 4.58 -15.88
CA ILE A 5 5.38 4.40 -15.41
C ILE A 5 5.44 4.15 -13.90
N SER A 6 5.09 5.18 -13.14
CA SER A 6 5.09 5.08 -11.68
C SER A 6 3.98 4.16 -11.19
N TRP A 7 4.29 3.28 -10.25
CA TRP A 7 3.35 2.31 -9.71
C TRP A 7 3.45 2.16 -8.19
N SER A 8 2.45 1.52 -7.62
CA SER A 8 2.36 1.19 -6.21
C SER A 8 1.61 -0.13 -6.07
N TYR A 9 1.60 -0.71 -4.87
CA TYR A 9 0.78 -1.88 -4.58
C TYR A 9 -0.68 -1.69 -5.02
N SER A 10 -1.31 -0.59 -4.62
CA SER A 10 -2.72 -0.32 -4.96
C SER A 10 -2.96 -0.19 -6.47
N SER A 11 -1.99 0.33 -7.23
CA SER A 11 -2.11 0.45 -8.68
C SER A 11 -2.03 -0.92 -9.38
N ILE A 12 -1.12 -1.79 -8.96
CA ILE A 12 -1.04 -3.18 -9.48
C ILE A 12 -2.32 -3.95 -9.15
N LYS A 13 -2.82 -3.86 -7.91
CA LYS A 13 -4.07 -4.56 -7.52
C LYS A 13 -5.28 -4.06 -8.30
N LEU A 14 -5.37 -2.75 -8.55
CA LEU A 14 -6.44 -2.19 -9.39
C LEU A 14 -6.32 -2.67 -10.84
N TYR A 15 -5.10 -2.72 -11.39
CA TYR A 15 -4.84 -3.25 -12.72
C TYR A 15 -5.23 -4.73 -12.81
N ASP A 16 -4.84 -5.54 -11.81
CA ASP A 16 -5.20 -6.94 -11.73
C ASP A 16 -6.70 -7.17 -11.60
N GLN A 17 -7.38 -6.31 -10.86
CA GLN A 17 -8.83 -6.36 -10.77
C GLN A 17 -9.48 -6.15 -12.15
N CYS A 18 -9.05 -5.13 -12.89
CA CYS A 18 -9.53 -4.85 -14.24
C CYS A 18 -8.65 -3.79 -14.93
N PRO A 19 -7.86 -4.16 -15.99
CA PRO A 19 -7.07 -3.19 -16.74
C PRO A 19 -7.90 -2.03 -17.28
N LYS A 20 -9.12 -2.27 -17.78
CA LYS A 20 -10.01 -1.19 -18.25
C LYS A 20 -10.41 -0.24 -17.13
N LYS A 21 -10.76 -0.73 -15.94
CA LYS A 21 -11.05 0.12 -14.77
C LYS A 21 -9.82 0.94 -14.37
N TYR A 22 -8.65 0.31 -14.32
CA TYR A 22 -7.39 1.00 -14.06
C TYR A 22 -7.13 2.14 -15.05
N TYR A 23 -7.34 1.89 -16.35
CA TYR A 23 -7.16 2.88 -17.40
C TYR A 23 -8.00 4.14 -17.16
N HIS A 24 -9.30 3.99 -16.89
CA HIS A 24 -10.18 5.12 -16.64
C HIS A 24 -9.84 5.88 -15.35
N LEU A 25 -9.48 5.15 -14.27
CA LEU A 25 -9.20 5.77 -12.98
C LEU A 25 -7.80 6.38 -12.87
N ARG A 26 -6.79 5.84 -13.57
CA ARG A 26 -5.37 6.18 -13.36
C ARG A 26 -4.71 6.81 -14.57
N VAL A 27 -5.09 6.42 -15.78
CA VAL A 27 -4.49 6.93 -17.04
C VAL A 27 -5.30 8.08 -17.59
N LEU A 28 -6.55 7.87 -17.97
CA LEU A 28 -7.45 8.93 -18.46
C LEU A 28 -7.90 9.87 -17.36
N LYS A 29 -8.16 9.33 -16.16
CA LYS A 29 -8.68 10.09 -14.98
C LYS A 29 -10.04 10.75 -15.25
N ASP A 30 -10.80 10.19 -16.17
CA ASP A 30 -12.16 10.63 -16.55
C ASP A 30 -13.24 10.07 -15.60
N VAL A 31 -12.90 9.03 -14.83
CA VAL A 31 -13.75 8.47 -13.77
C VAL A 31 -13.10 8.74 -12.40
N LYS A 32 -13.91 9.23 -11.45
CA LYS A 32 -13.48 9.46 -10.06
C LYS A 32 -14.31 8.63 -9.10
N GLU A 33 -13.67 7.91 -8.21
CA GLU A 33 -14.34 7.22 -7.09
C GLU A 33 -14.58 8.24 -5.97
N PRO A 34 -15.86 8.50 -5.59
CA PRO A 34 -16.14 9.40 -4.48
C PRO A 34 -15.60 8.80 -3.17
N PRO A 35 -15.12 9.63 -2.23
CA PRO A 35 -14.71 9.16 -0.92
C PRO A 35 -15.94 8.58 -0.20
N THR A 36 -15.82 7.36 0.31
CA THR A 36 -16.82 6.75 1.18
C THR A 36 -16.55 7.13 2.63
N GLU A 37 -17.57 7.05 3.49
CA GLU A 37 -17.42 7.26 4.93
C GLU A 37 -16.30 6.38 5.51
N ALA A 38 -16.19 5.13 5.05
CA ALA A 38 -15.13 4.22 5.47
C ALA A 38 -13.72 4.72 5.10
N ILE A 39 -13.55 5.32 3.93
CA ILE A 39 -12.27 5.91 3.50
C ILE A 39 -11.94 7.14 4.37
N VAL A 40 -12.93 7.99 4.63
CA VAL A 40 -12.74 9.19 5.48
C VAL A 40 -12.37 8.76 6.91
N TYR A 41 -13.11 7.81 7.48
CA TYR A 41 -12.83 7.25 8.81
C TYR A 41 -11.43 6.63 8.89
N GLY A 42 -11.03 5.87 7.87
CA GLY A 42 -9.68 5.30 7.78
C GLY A 42 -8.59 6.37 7.81
N LYS A 43 -8.71 7.42 6.99
CA LYS A 43 -7.75 8.53 6.97
C LYS A 43 -7.65 9.24 8.32
N GLN A 44 -8.78 9.52 8.97
CA GLN A 44 -8.80 10.14 10.29
C GLN A 44 -8.10 9.26 11.35
N PHE A 45 -8.26 7.95 11.25
CA PHE A 45 -7.57 7.03 12.15
C PHE A 45 -6.05 7.05 11.93
N HIS A 46 -5.59 6.99 10.67
CA HIS A 46 -4.15 7.01 10.34
C HIS A 46 -3.50 8.31 10.85
N GLU A 47 -4.10 9.47 10.57
CA GLU A 47 -3.64 10.76 11.08
C GLU A 47 -3.58 10.80 12.62
N ALA A 48 -4.62 10.31 13.30
CA ALA A 48 -4.64 10.25 14.76
C ALA A 48 -3.56 9.32 15.33
N ALA A 49 -3.33 8.15 14.70
CA ALA A 49 -2.31 7.20 15.11
C ALA A 49 -0.90 7.76 14.89
N GLU A 50 -0.66 8.41 13.74
CA GLU A 50 0.59 9.10 13.43
C GLU A 50 0.92 10.13 14.50
N LEU A 51 0.03 11.11 14.73
CA LEU A 51 0.21 12.18 15.71
C LEU A 51 0.42 11.65 17.13
N TYR A 52 -0.30 10.57 17.49
CA TYR A 52 -0.14 9.95 18.80
C TYR A 52 1.23 9.29 18.99
N ILE A 53 1.72 8.57 17.99
CA ILE A 53 3.01 7.88 18.09
C ILE A 53 4.16 8.87 17.98
N ARG A 54 4.10 9.80 17.02
CA ARG A 54 5.16 10.77 16.73
C ARG A 54 5.27 11.85 17.79
N ASP A 55 4.15 12.50 18.10
CA ASP A 55 4.14 13.75 18.90
C ASP A 55 3.53 13.56 20.28
N GLY A 56 2.90 12.42 20.57
CA GLY A 56 2.19 12.20 21.83
C GLY A 56 0.83 12.90 21.91
N THR A 57 0.32 13.42 20.78
CA THR A 57 -1.00 14.06 20.70
C THR A 57 -2.09 13.09 21.18
N PRO A 58 -2.99 13.48 22.10
CA PRO A 58 -4.02 12.60 22.62
C PRO A 58 -4.89 12.01 21.51
N ILE A 59 -5.17 10.71 21.60
CA ILE A 59 -6.07 10.02 20.67
C ILE A 59 -7.49 10.57 20.81
N PRO A 60 -8.16 10.95 19.70
CA PRO A 60 -9.55 11.37 19.71
C PRO A 60 -10.47 10.30 20.34
N PRO A 61 -11.56 10.71 21.06
CA PRO A 61 -12.43 9.77 21.77
C PRO A 61 -12.99 8.64 20.91
N GLN A 62 -13.32 8.91 19.63
CA GLN A 62 -13.81 7.90 18.68
C GLN A 62 -12.79 6.79 18.37
N PHE A 63 -11.51 7.00 18.64
CA PHE A 63 -10.42 6.04 18.43
C PHE A 63 -9.81 5.51 19.73
N ALA A 64 -10.38 5.85 20.90
CA ALA A 64 -9.86 5.46 22.22
C ALA A 64 -9.69 3.93 22.36
N PHE A 65 -10.49 3.14 21.63
CA PHE A 65 -10.40 1.68 21.62
C PHE A 65 -9.03 1.14 21.13
N ALA A 66 -8.30 1.91 20.34
CA ALA A 66 -6.99 1.53 19.80
C ALA A 66 -5.83 1.96 20.71
N LYS A 67 -6.08 2.79 21.73
CA LYS A 67 -5.02 3.41 22.55
C LYS A 67 -4.02 2.40 23.10
N ASN A 68 -4.47 1.33 23.75
CA ASN A 68 -3.57 0.34 24.36
C ASN A 68 -2.67 -0.33 23.31
N ALA A 69 -3.17 -0.59 22.10
CA ALA A 69 -2.37 -1.17 21.05
C ALA A 69 -1.33 -0.17 20.52
N LEU A 70 -1.70 1.10 20.36
CA LEU A 70 -0.78 2.17 19.99
C LEU A 70 0.26 2.45 21.07
N ASP A 71 -0.10 2.37 22.36
CA ASP A 71 0.86 2.45 23.47
C ASP A 71 1.91 1.34 23.37
N ASN A 72 1.49 0.11 23.12
CA ASN A 72 2.42 -1.00 22.93
C ASN A 72 3.36 -0.78 21.74
N LEU A 73 2.84 -0.27 20.62
CA LEU A 73 3.67 0.06 19.45
C LEU A 73 4.66 1.19 19.77
N LYS A 74 4.22 2.21 20.52
CA LYS A 74 5.06 3.34 20.94
C LYS A 74 6.20 2.88 21.87
N GLN A 75 5.98 1.85 22.70
CA GLN A 75 6.98 1.30 23.61
C GLN A 75 7.99 0.36 22.94
N LEU A 76 7.72 -0.12 21.72
CA LEU A 76 8.67 -0.97 21.01
C LEU A 76 10.01 -0.24 20.83
N GLU A 77 11.10 -0.93 21.09
CA GLU A 77 12.44 -0.42 20.89
C GLU A 77 12.73 -0.20 19.40
N GLY A 78 13.48 0.86 19.11
CA GLY A 78 13.90 1.24 17.77
C GLY A 78 13.43 2.64 17.38
N GLU A 79 14.02 3.13 16.29
CA GLU A 79 13.66 4.39 15.67
C GLU A 79 12.33 4.23 14.92
N LYS A 80 11.40 5.16 15.14
CA LYS A 80 10.04 5.12 14.59
C LYS A 80 9.86 6.16 13.51
N TYR A 81 9.32 5.70 12.38
CA TYR A 81 8.95 6.52 11.23
C TYR A 81 7.46 6.34 11.00
N CYS A 82 6.69 7.39 11.26
CA CYS A 82 5.25 7.43 10.97
C CYS A 82 5.03 7.95 9.56
N GLU A 83 4.09 7.36 8.82
CA GLU A 83 3.78 7.71 7.43
C GLU A 83 5.05 7.77 6.57
N LEU A 84 5.92 6.75 6.68
CA LEU A 84 7.19 6.71 5.95
C LEU A 84 6.94 6.60 4.45
N GLU A 85 7.11 7.72 3.76
CA GLU A 85 7.07 7.79 2.30
C GLU A 85 8.35 7.21 1.70
N MET A 86 8.22 6.21 0.83
CA MET A 86 9.34 5.58 0.12
C MET A 86 9.13 5.61 -1.38
N GLY A 87 10.12 6.08 -2.12
CA GLY A 87 10.19 6.04 -3.58
C GLY A 87 11.40 5.23 -4.04
N LEU A 88 11.26 4.49 -5.13
CA LEU A 88 12.36 3.79 -5.79
C LEU A 88 12.40 4.15 -7.27
N THR A 89 13.61 4.26 -7.82
CA THR A 89 13.85 4.33 -9.27
C THR A 89 13.68 2.96 -9.94
N GLU A 90 13.69 2.86 -11.28
CA GLU A 90 13.70 1.57 -11.99
C GLU A 90 14.91 0.68 -11.65
N ASN A 91 16.00 1.28 -11.16
CA ASN A 91 17.19 0.55 -10.68
C ASN A 91 17.08 0.10 -9.21
N LEU A 92 15.90 0.25 -8.60
CA LEU A 92 15.65 -0.06 -7.19
C LEU A 92 16.50 0.78 -6.21
N GLU A 93 16.88 1.97 -6.62
CA GLU A 93 17.59 2.94 -5.77
C GLU A 93 16.59 3.86 -5.07
N PRO A 94 16.77 4.16 -3.78
CA PRO A 94 15.93 5.13 -3.07
C PRO A 94 15.93 6.49 -3.75
N CYS A 95 14.76 7.10 -3.86
CA CYS A 95 14.59 8.46 -4.36
C CYS A 95 13.47 9.16 -3.60
N ASP A 96 13.35 10.48 -3.78
CA ASP A 96 12.25 11.23 -3.20
C ASP A 96 10.90 10.69 -3.69
N PHE A 97 9.91 10.64 -2.80
CA PHE A 97 8.57 10.15 -3.10
C PHE A 97 7.90 10.90 -4.26
N LYS A 98 8.27 12.16 -4.45
CA LYS A 98 7.77 13.05 -5.52
C LYS A 98 8.76 13.22 -6.67
N ASP A 99 9.88 12.48 -6.67
CA ASP A 99 10.86 12.55 -7.76
C ASP A 99 10.18 12.32 -9.12
N PRO A 100 10.48 13.11 -10.15
CA PRO A 100 9.92 12.92 -11.49
C PRO A 100 10.26 11.55 -12.11
N ASN A 101 11.34 10.91 -11.67
CA ASN A 101 11.81 9.60 -12.12
C ASN A 101 11.38 8.47 -11.18
N VAL A 102 10.58 8.76 -10.15
CA VAL A 102 10.10 7.71 -9.25
C VAL A 102 9.32 6.67 -10.04
N TRP A 103 9.77 5.43 -9.90
CA TRP A 103 9.18 4.27 -10.55
C TRP A 103 8.21 3.53 -9.63
N TRP A 104 8.59 3.28 -8.37
CA TRP A 104 7.72 2.67 -7.37
C TRP A 104 7.52 3.61 -6.18
N ARG A 105 6.32 3.57 -5.58
CA ARG A 105 5.96 4.34 -4.38
C ARG A 105 5.21 3.50 -3.38
N GLY A 106 5.53 3.67 -2.12
CA GLY A 106 4.77 3.12 -1.00
C GLY A 106 4.89 3.99 0.24
N VAL A 107 3.90 3.90 1.10
CA VAL A 107 3.89 4.56 2.41
C VAL A 107 3.67 3.48 3.46
N ALA A 108 4.53 3.43 4.48
CA ALA A 108 4.32 2.59 5.65
C ALA A 108 3.73 3.44 6.77
N ASP A 109 2.54 3.08 7.28
CA ASP A 109 1.87 3.85 8.33
C ASP A 109 2.77 3.97 9.59
N LEU A 110 3.49 2.90 9.90
CA LEU A 110 4.53 2.90 10.93
C LEU A 110 5.66 1.95 10.55
N ALA A 111 6.87 2.48 10.43
CA ALA A 111 8.08 1.67 10.35
C ALA A 111 8.90 1.82 11.65
N ILE A 112 9.48 0.72 12.13
CA ILE A 112 10.32 0.70 13.33
C ILE A 112 11.63 -0.01 12.98
N ILE A 113 12.76 0.68 13.18
CA ILE A 113 14.10 0.16 12.88
C ILE A 113 14.85 -0.06 14.20
N ASN A 114 15.24 -1.31 14.46
CA ASN A 114 16.03 -1.69 15.62
C ASN A 114 17.24 -2.53 15.19
N GLY A 115 18.38 -1.89 15.05
CA GLY A 115 19.60 -2.52 14.54
C GLY A 115 19.41 -3.11 13.15
N THR A 116 19.55 -4.44 13.04
CA THR A 116 19.38 -5.17 11.76
C THR A 116 17.96 -5.68 11.51
N LYS A 117 17.01 -5.35 12.40
CA LYS A 117 15.60 -5.77 12.29
C LYS A 117 14.68 -4.58 12.04
N GLY A 118 13.81 -4.71 11.05
CA GLY A 118 12.77 -3.76 10.73
C GLY A 118 11.39 -4.31 11.07
N ARG A 119 10.45 -3.41 11.33
CA ARG A 119 9.01 -3.71 11.36
C ARG A 119 8.28 -2.70 10.49
N CYS A 120 7.32 -3.14 9.70
CA CYS A 120 6.39 -2.25 9.02
C CYS A 120 4.96 -2.65 9.34
N LEU A 121 4.17 -1.65 9.69
CA LEU A 121 2.76 -1.83 10.02
C LEU A 121 1.92 -1.04 9.02
N ASP A 122 0.77 -1.62 8.71
CA ASP A 122 -0.31 -0.97 7.96
C ASP A 122 -1.61 -1.13 8.75
N TYR A 123 -2.25 -0.02 9.04
CA TYR A 123 -3.48 0.02 9.83
C TYR A 123 -4.70 -0.27 8.95
N LYS A 124 -5.54 -1.18 9.40
CA LYS A 124 -6.80 -1.54 8.73
C LYS A 124 -7.99 -1.22 9.63
N THR A 125 -8.83 -0.29 9.19
CA THR A 125 -10.07 0.08 9.89
C THR A 125 -11.27 -0.79 9.48
N GLY A 126 -11.08 -1.77 8.60
CA GLY A 126 -12.07 -2.77 8.26
C GLY A 126 -12.36 -3.71 9.43
N LYS A 127 -13.62 -4.17 9.54
CA LYS A 127 -14.06 -5.06 10.63
C LYS A 127 -13.56 -6.51 10.49
N SER A 128 -13.20 -6.96 9.29
CA SER A 128 -12.85 -8.35 9.02
C SER A 128 -11.50 -8.50 8.36
N ALA A 129 -10.70 -9.42 8.90
CA ALA A 129 -9.43 -9.84 8.32
C ALA A 129 -9.58 -10.96 7.26
N LYS A 130 -10.80 -11.42 6.97
CA LYS A 130 -11.08 -12.59 6.10
C LYS A 130 -10.45 -12.47 4.70
N TYR A 131 -10.37 -11.26 4.19
CA TYR A 131 -9.82 -10.97 2.85
C TYR A 131 -8.53 -10.14 2.94
N ALA A 132 -7.79 -10.31 4.05
CA ALA A 132 -6.52 -9.63 4.20
C ALA A 132 -5.55 -10.07 3.10
N ASP A 133 -4.93 -9.07 2.48
CA ASP A 133 -3.91 -9.30 1.48
C ASP A 133 -2.57 -8.81 2.05
N THR A 134 -1.68 -9.75 2.34
CA THR A 134 -0.36 -9.48 2.92
C THR A 134 0.69 -9.12 1.87
N ASP A 135 0.38 -9.23 0.60
CA ASP A 135 1.30 -8.93 -0.50
C ASP A 135 1.85 -7.49 -0.44
N GLN A 136 1.07 -6.54 0.08
CA GLN A 136 1.55 -5.17 0.28
C GLN A 136 2.72 -5.09 1.27
N LEU A 137 2.76 -5.98 2.27
CA LEU A 137 3.82 -6.02 3.28
C LEU A 137 5.15 -6.46 2.68
N GLU A 138 5.10 -7.36 1.68
CA GLU A 138 6.30 -7.79 0.94
C GLU A 138 6.93 -6.61 0.19
N LEU A 139 6.12 -5.79 -0.50
CA LEU A 139 6.62 -4.60 -1.18
C LEU A 139 7.18 -3.55 -0.22
N MET A 140 6.52 -3.35 0.94
CA MET A 140 7.04 -2.46 1.98
C MET A 140 8.38 -2.95 2.51
N ALA A 141 8.51 -4.26 2.80
CA ALA A 141 9.76 -4.85 3.25
C ALA A 141 10.89 -4.69 2.21
N LEU A 142 10.58 -4.92 0.92
CA LEU A 142 11.51 -4.72 -0.19
C LEU A 142 12.02 -3.28 -0.27
N ALA A 143 11.14 -2.29 -0.12
CA ALA A 143 11.54 -0.89 -0.09
C ALA A 143 12.37 -0.56 1.16
N MET A 144 11.98 -1.07 2.34
CA MET A 144 12.74 -0.88 3.58
C MET A 144 14.16 -1.43 3.48
N PHE A 145 14.40 -2.57 2.83
CA PHE A 145 15.76 -3.08 2.59
C PHE A 145 16.60 -2.15 1.72
N LYS A 146 15.98 -1.35 0.85
CA LYS A 146 16.69 -0.35 0.04
C LYS A 146 16.98 0.94 0.82
N TYR A 147 16.04 1.37 1.65
CA TYR A 147 16.20 2.56 2.48
C TYR A 147 17.10 2.34 3.70
N PHE A 148 17.10 1.12 4.24
CA PHE A 148 17.85 0.73 5.43
C PHE A 148 18.69 -0.53 5.11
N PRO A 149 19.85 -0.38 4.43
CA PRO A 149 20.63 -1.50 3.93
C PRO A 149 21.22 -2.40 5.03
N GLN A 150 21.23 -1.93 6.28
CA GLN A 150 21.63 -2.73 7.44
C GLN A 150 20.59 -3.80 7.85
N LEU A 151 19.34 -3.71 7.35
CA LEU A 151 18.30 -4.65 7.72
C LEU A 151 18.54 -6.03 7.09
N THR A 152 18.49 -7.07 7.92
CA THR A 152 18.54 -8.48 7.49
C THR A 152 17.16 -9.12 7.45
N GLU A 153 16.21 -8.57 8.24
CA GLU A 153 14.84 -9.06 8.35
C GLU A 153 13.87 -7.89 8.56
N VAL A 154 12.71 -7.96 7.90
CA VAL A 154 11.58 -7.06 8.13
C VAL A 154 10.34 -7.90 8.45
N GLN A 155 9.73 -7.64 9.62
CA GLN A 155 8.41 -8.16 9.96
C GLN A 155 7.34 -7.17 9.48
N GLY A 156 6.51 -7.60 8.54
CA GLY A 156 5.30 -6.88 8.13
C GLY A 156 4.10 -7.26 8.99
N ALA A 157 3.20 -6.31 9.25
CA ALA A 157 1.97 -6.56 9.97
C ALA A 157 0.81 -5.71 9.43
N LEU A 158 -0.32 -6.37 9.13
CA LEU A 158 -1.62 -5.70 9.00
C LEU A 158 -2.25 -5.65 10.39
N PHE A 159 -2.49 -4.45 10.89
CA PHE A 159 -3.16 -4.26 12.17
C PHE A 159 -4.62 -3.87 11.97
N PHE A 160 -5.54 -4.82 12.16
CA PHE A 160 -6.98 -4.60 12.15
C PHE A 160 -7.40 -3.97 13.48
N VAL A 161 -7.46 -2.65 13.49
CA VAL A 161 -7.56 -1.85 14.72
C VAL A 161 -8.87 -2.09 15.49
N ILE A 162 -9.99 -2.32 14.78
CA ILE A 162 -11.30 -2.56 15.41
C ILE A 162 -11.34 -3.93 16.08
N SER A 163 -10.88 -4.99 15.42
CA SER A 163 -10.84 -6.34 15.96
C SER A 163 -9.59 -6.61 16.81
N LYS A 164 -8.67 -5.65 16.90
CA LYS A 164 -7.36 -5.76 17.60
C LYS A 164 -6.55 -6.97 17.14
N ASN A 165 -6.69 -7.36 15.88
CA ASN A 165 -6.04 -8.52 15.30
C ASN A 165 -4.84 -8.11 14.44
N PHE A 166 -3.75 -8.89 14.51
CA PHE A 166 -2.56 -8.73 13.69
C PHE A 166 -2.39 -9.93 12.76
N ILE A 167 -2.25 -9.66 11.47
CA ILE A 167 -1.74 -10.64 10.51
C ILE A 167 -0.31 -10.25 10.21
N LYS A 168 0.62 -11.17 10.44
CA LYS A 168 2.07 -10.91 10.34
C LYS A 168 2.70 -11.83 9.34
N ASP A 169 3.73 -11.31 8.68
CA ASP A 169 4.65 -12.07 7.83
C ASP A 169 6.07 -11.56 8.03
N SER A 170 7.08 -12.36 7.68
CA SER A 170 8.49 -11.99 7.84
C SER A 170 9.26 -12.18 6.55
N TYR A 171 10.05 -11.19 6.20
CA TYR A 171 10.80 -11.11 4.96
C TYR A 171 12.30 -10.99 5.28
N LYS A 172 13.13 -11.75 4.55
CA LYS A 172 14.57 -11.75 4.73
C LYS A 172 15.28 -11.08 3.57
N ALA A 173 16.32 -10.33 3.87
CA ALA A 173 17.08 -9.57 2.88
C ALA A 173 17.73 -10.45 1.80
N ASP A 174 18.13 -11.68 2.13
CA ASP A 174 18.69 -12.65 1.18
C ASP A 174 17.69 -13.22 0.16
N LYS A 175 16.40 -12.90 0.31
CA LYS A 175 15.32 -13.31 -0.60
C LYS A 175 14.82 -12.17 -1.50
N GLN A 176 15.43 -10.99 -1.45
CA GLN A 176 14.97 -9.82 -2.20
C GLN A 176 14.82 -10.09 -3.69
N ASP A 177 15.80 -10.75 -4.33
CA ASP A 177 15.79 -10.98 -5.77
C ASP A 177 14.56 -11.79 -6.21
N LYS A 178 14.23 -12.84 -5.43
CA LYS A 178 13.05 -13.67 -5.70
C LYS A 178 11.74 -12.88 -5.53
N MET A 179 11.66 -12.07 -4.47
CA MET A 179 10.48 -11.23 -4.21
C MET A 179 10.34 -10.17 -5.30
N TRP A 180 11.43 -9.47 -5.68
CA TRP A 180 11.41 -8.51 -6.77
C TRP A 180 11.02 -9.14 -8.11
N ALA A 181 11.48 -10.35 -8.43
CA ALA A 181 11.13 -11.04 -9.67
C ALA A 181 9.60 -11.21 -9.81
N LYS A 182 8.89 -11.53 -8.72
CA LYS A 182 7.42 -11.59 -8.69
C LYS A 182 6.80 -10.24 -9.08
N TRP A 183 7.23 -9.15 -8.43
CA TRP A 183 6.66 -7.82 -8.64
C TRP A 183 7.03 -7.21 -10.00
N LEU A 184 8.23 -7.49 -10.49
CA LEU A 184 8.65 -7.09 -11.83
C LEU A 184 7.82 -7.78 -12.92
N ALA A 185 7.41 -9.04 -12.72
CA ALA A 185 6.51 -9.71 -13.66
C ALA A 185 5.13 -9.02 -13.69
N GLU A 186 4.57 -8.67 -12.53
CA GLU A 186 3.30 -7.94 -12.43
C GLU A 186 3.39 -6.53 -13.06
N TYR A 187 4.44 -5.80 -12.74
CA TYR A 187 4.71 -4.50 -13.34
C TYR A 187 4.83 -4.59 -14.86
N ASN A 188 5.56 -5.57 -15.37
CA ASN A 188 5.75 -5.75 -16.81
C ASN A 188 4.43 -6.03 -17.54
N ARG A 189 3.51 -6.80 -16.95
CA ARG A 189 2.16 -6.99 -17.51
C ARG A 189 1.42 -5.65 -17.64
N MET A 190 1.48 -4.82 -16.60
CA MET A 190 0.88 -3.47 -16.63
C MET A 190 1.59 -2.58 -17.66
N LYS A 191 2.93 -2.58 -17.69
CA LYS A 191 3.75 -1.80 -18.65
C LYS A 191 3.41 -2.15 -20.10
N MET A 192 3.17 -3.42 -20.42
CA MET A 192 2.74 -3.86 -21.75
C MET A 192 1.41 -3.26 -22.18
N SER A 193 0.46 -3.04 -21.24
CA SER A 193 -0.78 -2.34 -21.57
C SER A 193 -0.55 -0.88 -21.95
N TYR A 194 0.39 -0.20 -21.31
CA TYR A 194 0.79 1.17 -21.70
C TYR A 194 1.47 1.21 -23.07
N VAL A 195 2.40 0.28 -23.32
CA VAL A 195 3.17 0.22 -24.58
C VAL A 195 2.25 -0.04 -25.77
N ASN A 196 1.32 -0.97 -25.63
CA ASN A 196 0.42 -1.40 -26.70
C ASN A 196 -0.90 -0.62 -26.72
N ASN A 197 -1.14 0.23 -25.73
CA ASN A 197 -2.43 0.90 -25.50
C ASN A 197 -3.63 -0.07 -25.50
N VAL A 198 -3.46 -1.24 -24.82
CA VAL A 198 -4.48 -2.28 -24.75
C VAL A 198 -4.93 -2.46 -23.29
N TRP A 199 -6.23 -2.20 -23.04
CA TRP A 199 -6.83 -2.15 -21.72
C TRP A 199 -8.09 -3.04 -21.65
N ASN A 200 -7.89 -4.34 -21.76
CA ASN A 200 -8.99 -5.30 -21.83
C ASN A 200 -9.77 -5.34 -20.50
N PRO A 201 -11.11 -5.32 -20.55
CA PRO A 201 -11.92 -5.50 -19.37
C PRO A 201 -11.72 -6.91 -18.79
N ARG A 202 -11.78 -7.02 -17.46
CA ARG A 202 -11.82 -8.29 -16.73
C ARG A 202 -13.17 -8.38 -16.01
N PRO A 203 -14.20 -9.01 -16.62
CA PRO A 203 -15.51 -9.09 -16.03
C PRO A 203 -15.53 -9.86 -14.72
N SER A 204 -16.27 -9.34 -13.74
CA SER A 204 -16.45 -9.96 -12.43
C SER A 204 -17.80 -9.55 -11.82
N GLY A 205 -18.16 -10.13 -10.68
CA GLY A 205 -19.38 -9.73 -9.94
C GLY A 205 -19.40 -8.24 -9.55
N LEU A 206 -18.24 -7.57 -9.49
CA LEU A 206 -18.15 -6.15 -9.19
C LEU A 206 -18.66 -5.24 -10.32
N CYS A 207 -18.71 -5.75 -11.56
CA CYS A 207 -19.17 -4.99 -12.71
C CYS A 207 -20.63 -4.57 -12.57
N LYS A 208 -21.47 -5.41 -11.92
CA LYS A 208 -22.93 -5.18 -11.82
C LYS A 208 -23.32 -3.98 -10.95
N LYS A 209 -22.58 -3.72 -9.84
CA LYS A 209 -23.02 -2.74 -8.84
C LYS A 209 -21.93 -1.74 -8.43
N HIS A 210 -20.66 -2.09 -8.61
CA HIS A 210 -19.54 -1.36 -8.02
C HIS A 210 -18.59 -0.72 -9.03
N CYS A 211 -18.72 -1.02 -10.31
CA CYS A 211 -17.89 -0.42 -11.34
C CYS A 211 -18.45 0.95 -11.77
N LEU A 212 -17.60 1.97 -11.82
CA LEU A 212 -17.99 3.33 -12.22
C LEU A 212 -17.72 3.62 -13.72
N VAL A 213 -17.12 2.67 -14.44
CA VAL A 213 -16.86 2.82 -15.89
C VAL A 213 -18.12 2.49 -16.67
N MET A 214 -18.98 3.50 -16.86
CA MET A 214 -20.32 3.32 -17.46
C MET A 214 -20.26 2.87 -18.92
N GLU A 215 -19.31 3.31 -19.71
CA GLU A 215 -19.16 2.93 -21.12
C GLU A 215 -18.61 1.50 -21.34
N CYS A 216 -18.32 0.76 -20.26
CA CYS A 216 -17.85 -0.60 -20.37
C CYS A 216 -19.02 -1.56 -20.69
N PRO A 217 -18.93 -2.42 -21.74
CA PRO A 217 -20.03 -3.32 -22.10
C PRO A 217 -20.38 -4.36 -21.03
N HIS A 218 -19.53 -4.53 -20.02
CA HIS A 218 -19.77 -5.41 -18.87
C HIS A 218 -20.35 -4.66 -17.64
N ASN A 219 -20.59 -3.36 -17.74
CA ASN A 219 -21.19 -2.59 -16.66
C ASN A 219 -22.69 -2.96 -16.55
N GLY A 220 -23.10 -3.51 -15.44
CA GLY A 220 -24.50 -3.93 -15.23
C GLY A 220 -25.46 -2.79 -14.87
N ARG A 221 -25.03 -1.53 -14.97
CA ARG A 221 -25.86 -0.34 -14.81
C ARG A 221 -26.26 0.29 -16.16
N ASN A 222 -25.77 -0.29 -17.25
CA ASN A 222 -26.16 0.08 -18.63
C ASN A 222 -27.47 -0.59 -18.99
#